data_ee4348ee3d85dea1fbee66f5c9f6c0a9
#
_entry.id   ee4348ee3d85dea1fbee66f5c9f6c0a9
#
_cell.length_a   1.000
_cell.length_b   1.000
_cell.length_c   1.000
_cell.angle_alpha   90.00
_cell.angle_beta   90.00
_cell.angle_gamma   90.00
#
_symmetry.space_group_name_H-M   'P 1'
#
loop_
_entity.id
_entity.type
_entity.pdbx_description
1 polymer ?
#
loop_
_entity_poly.entity_id
_entity_poly.type
_entity_poly.pdbx_seq_one_letter_code
_entity_poly.pdbx_strand_id
1 'polypeptide(L)'
;MIEFDYDLNYKRLKFKPNDSRYRIGRGEQGVLLVRPYTNDICKHWRFKTPAEAMISATKILHMYHMYKEKRDFVGMDMARKFLEMGFTRARRYANHKXXXXGRIYVQTHNEKFERLPQAKDWATNEKAKSAKIFKKARDKVAKDPVYIEMRKDWRKREEANFYGYM
;
A
#
# COMPACT_ATOMS: atom_id res chain seq x y z
N MET A 1 7.89 -5.32 16.35
CA MET A 1 6.80 -5.21 15.35
C MET A 1 6.62 -6.53 14.61
N ILE A 2 5.39 -7.00 14.55
CA ILE A 2 5.09 -8.28 13.90
C ILE A 2 4.97 -8.05 12.39
N GLU A 3 5.75 -8.81 11.63
CA GLU A 3 5.73 -8.71 10.17
C GLU A 3 4.49 -9.36 9.59
N PHE A 4 4.19 -9.03 8.33
CA PHE A 4 3.09 -9.67 7.62
C PHE A 4 3.35 -11.18 7.51
N ASP A 5 2.30 -11.97 7.71
CA ASP A 5 2.42 -13.43 7.71
C ASP A 5 2.17 -13.96 6.29
N TYR A 6 3.25 -14.26 5.58
CA TYR A 6 3.15 -14.78 4.22
C TYR A 6 2.91 -16.29 4.16
N ASP A 7 2.86 -16.95 5.31
CA ASP A 7 2.72 -18.42 5.34
C ASP A 7 1.28 -18.90 5.24
N LEU A 8 0.31 -17.99 5.39
CA LEU A 8 -1.09 -18.38 5.27
C LEU A 8 -1.45 -18.70 3.81
N ASN A 9 -2.46 -19.53 3.64
CA ASN A 9 -2.93 -19.88 2.29
C ASN A 9 -3.92 -18.84 1.80
N TYR A 10 -3.40 -17.73 1.29
CA TYR A 10 -4.22 -16.59 0.89
C TYR A 10 -5.15 -16.88 -0.27
N LYS A 11 -4.85 -17.87 -1.08
CA LYS A 11 -5.74 -18.24 -2.19
C LYS A 11 -7.08 -18.77 -1.68
N ARG A 12 -7.07 -19.37 -0.50
CA ARG A 12 -8.28 -19.95 0.08
C ARG A 12 -8.91 -19.11 1.17
N LEU A 13 -8.19 -18.12 1.66
CA LEU A 13 -8.68 -17.31 2.77
C LEU A 13 -9.62 -16.21 2.30
N LYS A 14 -10.68 -16.02 3.06
CA LYS A 14 -11.56 -14.88 2.91
C LYS A 14 -11.55 -14.13 4.24
N PHE A 15 -11.07 -12.92 4.21
CA PHE A 15 -10.98 -12.10 5.42
C PHE A 15 -12.31 -11.42 5.71
N LYS A 16 -12.64 -11.36 6.98
CA LYS A 16 -13.83 -10.68 7.45
C LYS A 16 -13.42 -9.39 8.17
N PRO A 17 -14.39 -8.49 8.45
CA PRO A 17 -14.03 -7.26 9.18
C PRO A 17 -13.33 -7.58 10.49
N ASN A 18 -12.25 -6.86 10.71
CA ASN A 18 -11.41 -7.01 11.92
C ASN A 18 -10.92 -8.45 12.13
N ASP A 19 -10.66 -9.14 11.04
CA ASP A 19 -10.19 -10.52 11.07
C ASP A 19 -8.85 -10.59 11.80
N SER A 20 -8.77 -11.43 12.83
CA SER A 20 -7.59 -11.51 13.67
C SER A 20 -6.35 -12.05 12.95
N ARG A 21 -6.53 -12.66 11.78
CA ARG A 21 -5.39 -13.16 11.01
C ARG A 21 -4.66 -12.05 10.26
N TYR A 22 -5.30 -10.87 10.15
CA TYR A 22 -4.69 -9.75 9.44
C TYR A 22 -3.50 -9.20 10.21
N ARG A 23 -2.42 -8.93 9.50
CA ARG A 23 -1.23 -8.27 10.06
C ARG A 23 -0.98 -6.98 9.33
N ILE A 24 -0.65 -5.94 10.08
CA ILE A 24 -0.32 -4.65 9.49
C ILE A 24 0.95 -4.76 8.66
N GLY A 25 1.96 -5.41 9.21
CA GLY A 25 3.24 -5.56 8.53
C GLY A 25 3.98 -4.24 8.43
N ARG A 26 4.84 -4.13 7.43
CA ARG A 26 5.58 -2.92 7.11
C ARG A 26 5.12 -2.36 5.78
N GLY A 27 4.96 -1.03 5.72
CA GLY A 27 4.60 -0.39 4.47
C GLY A 27 3.37 -1.01 3.86
N GLU A 28 3.51 -1.58 2.69
CA GLU A 28 2.38 -2.14 1.95
C GLU A 28 2.40 -3.66 1.90
N GLN A 29 3.11 -4.31 2.80
CA GLN A 29 3.18 -5.78 2.81
C GLN A 29 1.79 -6.38 2.81
N GLY A 30 1.57 -7.38 1.96
CA GLY A 30 0.32 -8.12 1.89
C GLY A 30 -0.80 -7.43 1.16
N VAL A 31 -0.54 -6.29 0.52
CA VAL A 31 -1.61 -5.49 -0.09
C VAL A 31 -2.39 -6.24 -1.16
N LEU A 32 -1.77 -7.20 -1.83
CA LEU A 32 -2.43 -7.94 -2.91
C LEU A 32 -2.97 -9.30 -2.47
N LEU A 33 -2.97 -9.59 -1.17
CA LEU A 33 -3.29 -10.92 -0.67
C LEU A 33 -4.55 -11.00 0.19
N VAL A 34 -5.09 -9.90 0.64
CA VAL A 34 -6.13 -9.89 1.68
C VAL A 34 -7.51 -9.72 1.05
N ARG A 35 -8.02 -10.81 0.49
CA ARG A 35 -9.33 -10.79 -0.17
C ARG A 35 -10.45 -10.90 0.86
N PRO A 36 -11.58 -10.25 0.65
CA PRO A 36 -11.96 -9.53 -0.57
C PRO A 36 -11.50 -8.08 -0.64
N TYR A 37 -10.86 -7.56 0.41
CA TYR A 37 -10.43 -6.16 0.44
C TYR A 37 -9.53 -5.82 -0.74
N THR A 38 -8.56 -6.70 -1.01
CA THR A 38 -7.65 -6.49 -2.14
C THR A 38 -8.42 -6.28 -3.43
N ASN A 39 -9.36 -7.17 -3.72
CA ASN A 39 -10.11 -7.07 -4.98
C ASN A 39 -11.00 -5.84 -5.01
N ASP A 40 -11.65 -5.53 -3.89
CA ASP A 40 -12.58 -4.40 -3.83
C ASP A 40 -11.87 -3.07 -4.05
N ILE A 41 -10.66 -2.93 -3.52
CA ILE A 41 -9.93 -1.66 -3.62
C ILE A 41 -9.13 -1.59 -4.91
N CYS A 42 -8.50 -2.70 -5.29
CA CYS A 42 -7.60 -2.72 -6.45
C CYS A 42 -8.28 -2.28 -7.73
N LYS A 43 -9.56 -2.59 -7.90
CA LYS A 43 -10.26 -2.21 -9.13
C LYS A 43 -10.37 -0.70 -9.31
N HIS A 44 -10.14 0.07 -8.24
CA HIS A 44 -10.15 1.53 -8.30
C HIS A 44 -8.75 2.13 -8.31
N TRP A 45 -7.72 1.28 -8.26
CA TRP A 45 -6.34 1.72 -8.07
C TRP A 45 -5.70 1.97 -9.43
N ARG A 46 -5.41 3.23 -9.73
CA ARG A 46 -4.83 3.66 -11.01
C ARG A 46 -3.88 4.81 -10.76
N PHE A 47 -2.75 4.82 -11.48
CA PHE A 47 -1.79 5.92 -11.33
C PHE A 47 -1.09 6.29 -12.64
N LYS A 48 -1.69 5.94 -13.77
CA LYS A 48 -1.06 6.18 -15.07
C LYS A 48 -0.82 7.66 -15.33
N THR A 49 -1.82 8.49 -15.02
CA THR A 49 -1.72 9.95 -15.18
C THR A 49 -2.12 10.63 -13.88
N PRO A 50 -1.73 11.91 -13.70
CA PRO A 50 -2.20 12.63 -12.50
C PRO A 50 -3.71 12.69 -12.38
N ALA A 51 -4.42 12.83 -13.50
CA ALA A 51 -5.88 12.84 -13.47
C ALA A 51 -6.43 11.52 -12.94
N GLU A 52 -5.90 10.41 -13.46
CA GLU A 52 -6.31 9.08 -13.00
C GLU A 52 -5.94 8.86 -11.54
N ALA A 53 -4.75 9.33 -11.15
CA ALA A 53 -4.31 9.20 -9.76
C ALA A 53 -5.24 9.95 -8.82
N MET A 54 -5.69 11.14 -9.22
CA MET A 54 -6.59 11.93 -8.39
C MET A 54 -7.92 11.21 -8.19
N ILE A 55 -8.48 10.67 -9.26
CA ILE A 55 -9.74 9.92 -9.18
C ILE A 55 -9.56 8.70 -8.28
N SER A 56 -8.45 7.98 -8.49
CA SER A 56 -8.15 6.77 -7.73
C SER A 56 -7.96 7.07 -6.25
N ALA A 57 -7.12 8.05 -5.93
CA ALA A 57 -6.85 8.39 -4.53
C ALA A 57 -8.11 8.88 -3.82
N THR A 58 -8.93 9.67 -4.52
CA THR A 58 -10.18 10.16 -3.94
C THR A 58 -11.12 8.99 -3.64
N LYS A 59 -11.24 8.07 -4.57
CA LYS A 59 -12.11 6.90 -4.37
C LYS A 59 -11.62 6.03 -3.21
N ILE A 60 -10.31 5.80 -3.14
CA ILE A 60 -9.76 4.96 -2.07
C ILE A 60 -9.90 5.64 -0.71
N LEU A 61 -9.72 6.96 -0.65
CA LEU A 61 -10.00 7.71 0.59
C LEU A 61 -11.45 7.59 1.00
N HIS A 62 -12.35 7.64 0.02
CA HIS A 62 -13.78 7.45 0.32
C HIS A 62 -14.02 6.06 0.91
N MET A 63 -13.40 5.03 0.33
CA MET A 63 -13.51 3.68 0.87
C MET A 63 -12.94 3.59 2.28
N TYR A 64 -11.81 4.27 2.51
CA TYR A 64 -11.23 4.33 3.84
C TYR A 64 -12.26 4.85 4.85
N HIS A 65 -12.94 5.92 4.51
CA HIS A 65 -13.92 6.50 5.42
C HIS A 65 -15.13 5.60 5.62
N MET A 66 -15.52 4.84 4.60
CA MET A 66 -16.58 3.86 4.75
C MET A 66 -16.18 2.76 5.73
N TYR A 67 -14.96 2.25 5.61
CA TYR A 67 -14.45 1.26 6.56
C TYR A 67 -14.34 1.83 7.96
N LYS A 68 -13.93 3.10 8.05
CA LYS A 68 -13.82 3.79 9.34
C LYS A 68 -15.18 3.87 10.04
N GLU A 69 -16.23 4.21 9.30
CA GLU A 69 -17.57 4.27 9.88
C GLU A 69 -17.99 2.92 10.45
N LYS A 70 -17.61 1.86 9.78
CA LYS A 70 -17.93 0.50 10.24
C LYS A 70 -16.96 0.00 11.31
N ARG A 71 -15.96 0.78 11.65
CA ARG A 71 -14.90 0.40 12.58
C ARG A 71 -14.20 -0.88 12.13
N ASP A 72 -14.04 -1.03 10.83
CA ASP A 72 -13.34 -2.18 10.24
C ASP A 72 -11.90 -1.79 9.98
N PHE A 73 -11.02 -2.12 10.92
CA PHE A 73 -9.62 -1.72 10.80
C PHE A 73 -8.92 -2.39 9.61
N VAL A 74 -9.30 -3.64 9.30
CA VAL A 74 -8.68 -4.31 8.16
C VAL A 74 -8.92 -3.51 6.89
N GLY A 75 -10.16 -3.07 6.66
CA GLY A 75 -10.47 -2.24 5.50
C GLY A 75 -9.73 -0.91 5.52
N MET A 76 -9.71 -0.26 6.69
CA MET A 76 -9.01 1.02 6.84
C MET A 76 -7.53 0.88 6.47
N ASP A 77 -6.88 -0.15 6.99
CA ASP A 77 -5.45 -0.33 6.75
C ASP A 77 -5.17 -0.82 5.33
N MET A 78 -6.07 -1.61 4.76
CA MET A 78 -5.91 -2.04 3.37
C MET A 78 -6.02 -0.84 2.42
N ALA A 79 -6.93 0.09 2.69
CA ALA A 79 -7.01 1.31 1.90
C ALA A 79 -5.71 2.11 2.03
N ARG A 80 -5.19 2.23 3.26
CA ARG A 80 -3.89 2.89 3.49
C ARG A 80 -2.78 2.23 2.67
N LYS A 81 -2.76 0.88 2.64
CA LYS A 81 -1.73 0.15 1.90
C LYS A 81 -1.82 0.42 0.39
N PHE A 82 -3.03 0.52 -0.15
CA PHE A 82 -3.18 0.84 -1.57
C PHE A 82 -2.72 2.25 -1.89
N LEU A 83 -2.99 3.20 -0.99
CA LEU A 83 -2.48 4.56 -1.18
C LEU A 83 -0.95 4.56 -1.10
N GLU A 84 -0.40 3.80 -0.17
CA GLU A 84 1.06 3.64 -0.04
C GLU A 84 1.65 3.08 -1.32
N MET A 85 1.04 2.03 -1.86
CA MET A 85 1.53 1.40 -3.08
C MET A 85 1.42 2.34 -4.27
N GLY A 86 0.37 3.14 -4.32
CA GLY A 86 0.25 4.16 -5.36
C GLY A 86 1.43 5.13 -5.32
N PHE A 87 1.78 5.57 -4.12
CA PHE A 87 2.92 6.45 -3.94
C PHE A 87 4.24 5.76 -4.35
N THR A 88 4.49 4.57 -3.82
CA THR A 88 5.78 3.91 -4.07
C THR A 88 5.95 3.52 -5.53
N ARG A 89 4.89 3.02 -6.16
CA ARG A 89 4.97 2.65 -7.58
C ARG A 89 5.14 3.86 -8.48
N ALA A 90 4.33 4.90 -8.25
CA ALA A 90 4.43 6.11 -9.06
C ALA A 90 5.80 6.77 -8.87
N ARG A 91 6.32 6.76 -7.63
CA ARG A 91 7.63 7.34 -7.36
C ARG A 91 8.74 6.58 -8.11
N ARG A 92 8.64 5.25 -8.12
CA ARG A 92 9.61 4.43 -8.84
C ARG A 92 9.56 4.71 -10.34
N TYR A 93 8.38 4.82 -10.90
CA TYR A 93 8.23 5.11 -12.32
C TYR A 93 8.72 6.52 -12.66
N ALA A 94 8.53 7.47 -11.76
CA ALA A 94 9.03 8.83 -11.96
C ALA A 94 10.55 8.85 -11.99
N ASN A 95 11.17 8.06 -11.11
CA ASN A 95 12.63 8.05 -10.98
C ASN A 95 13.32 7.27 -12.10
N HIS A 96 12.66 6.22 -12.65
CA HIS A 96 13.32 5.28 -13.57
C HIS A 96 12.39 4.97 -14.72
N LYS A 97 12.37 5.84 -15.69
CA LYS A 97 11.47 5.69 -16.85
C LYS A 97 11.78 4.49 -17.72
N UNK A 98 12.87 4.38 -17.84
CA UNK A 98 13.27 3.43 -18.76
C UNK A 98 13.03 2.09 -18.35
N UNK A 99 12.90 2.11 -17.53
CA UNK A 99 12.60 0.90 -17.08
C UNK A 99 11.16 0.79 -17.30
N UNK A 100 11.10 0.38 -17.96
CA UNK A 100 9.84 0.16 -18.26
C UNK A 100 9.23 -0.29 -17.09
N UNK A 101 8.75 -0.08 -16.88
CA UNK A 101 8.15 -0.47 -15.87
C UNK A 101 8.71 -0.01 -14.62
N GLY A 102 9.19 0.92 -14.58
CA GLY A 102 9.78 1.48 -13.41
C GLY A 102 10.88 0.66 -12.75
N ARG A 103 11.51 -0.18 -13.49
CA ARG A 103 12.60 -1.00 -12.91
C ARG A 103 13.78 -0.10 -12.53
N ILE A 104 14.46 -0.46 -11.45
CA ILE A 104 15.62 0.30 -10.98
C ILE A 104 16.96 -0.39 -11.27
N TYR A 105 16.91 -1.63 -11.76
CA TYR A 105 18.13 -2.37 -12.09
C TYR A 105 18.02 -2.97 -13.47
N VAL A 106 19.16 -3.06 -14.16
CA VAL A 106 19.27 -3.76 -15.44
C VAL A 106 20.44 -4.74 -15.35
N GLN A 107 20.24 -5.91 -15.95
CA GLN A 107 21.31 -6.91 -15.98
C GLN A 107 22.30 -6.58 -17.09
N THR A 108 23.57 -6.49 -16.72
CA THR A 108 24.64 -6.20 -17.69
C THR A 108 25.07 -7.48 -18.39
N HIS A 109 25.94 -7.33 -19.42
CA HIS A 109 26.47 -8.49 -20.14
C HIS A 109 27.34 -9.38 -19.24
N ASN A 110 27.81 -8.88 -18.12
CA ASN A 110 28.56 -9.68 -17.13
C ASN A 110 27.64 -10.33 -16.11
N GLU A 111 26.33 -10.29 -16.34
CA GLU A 111 25.29 -10.85 -15.48
C GLU A 111 25.23 -10.17 -14.09
N LYS A 112 25.75 -8.96 -14.02
CA LYS A 112 25.59 -8.15 -12.83
C LYS A 112 24.39 -7.22 -13.01
N PHE A 113 23.70 -6.95 -11.90
CA PHE A 113 22.58 -6.01 -11.93
C PHE A 113 23.08 -4.63 -11.57
N GLU A 114 22.94 -3.70 -12.49
CA GLU A 114 23.37 -2.33 -12.28
C GLU A 114 22.17 -1.42 -12.16
N ARG A 115 22.28 -0.42 -11.26
CA ARG A 115 21.20 0.51 -11.03
C ARG A 115 21.03 1.43 -12.22
N LEU A 116 19.81 1.58 -12.66
CA LEU A 116 19.50 2.52 -13.73
C LEU A 116 19.65 3.95 -13.23
N PRO A 117 20.09 4.86 -14.08
CA PRO A 117 20.17 6.26 -13.65
C PRO A 117 18.80 6.83 -13.36
N GLN A 118 18.75 7.74 -12.39
CA GLN A 118 17.51 8.43 -12.07
C GLN A 118 17.14 9.37 -13.21
N ALA A 119 15.87 9.43 -13.57
CA ALA A 119 15.39 10.29 -14.62
C ALA A 119 15.70 11.75 -14.28
N LYS A 120 16.08 12.55 -15.28
CA LYS A 120 16.44 13.94 -15.04
C LYS A 120 15.27 14.76 -14.49
N ASP A 121 14.05 14.44 -14.94
CA ASP A 121 12.85 15.15 -14.49
C ASP A 121 12.11 14.39 -13.39
N TRP A 122 12.85 13.65 -12.57
CA TRP A 122 12.26 12.78 -11.54
C TRP A 122 11.36 13.54 -10.57
N ALA A 123 11.61 14.81 -10.35
CA ALA A 123 10.85 15.59 -9.37
C ALA A 123 9.59 16.21 -9.96
N THR A 124 9.51 16.32 -11.28
CA THR A 124 8.45 17.10 -11.92
C THR A 124 7.65 16.37 -12.97
N ASN A 125 8.04 15.18 -13.37
CA ASN A 125 7.32 14.48 -14.44
C ASN A 125 5.93 14.04 -14.00
N GLU A 126 5.16 13.48 -14.95
CA GLU A 126 3.77 13.08 -14.69
C GLU A 126 3.66 12.06 -13.56
N LYS A 127 4.58 11.10 -13.52
CA LYS A 127 4.54 10.08 -12.46
C LYS A 127 4.89 10.70 -11.10
N ALA A 128 5.75 11.71 -11.08
CA ALA A 128 6.04 12.42 -9.85
C ALA A 128 4.80 13.12 -9.31
N LYS A 129 4.00 13.69 -10.22
CA LYS A 129 2.75 14.34 -9.82
C LYS A 129 1.76 13.31 -9.26
N SER A 130 1.66 12.16 -9.93
CA SER A 130 0.81 11.08 -9.42
C SER A 130 1.27 10.62 -8.03
N ALA A 131 2.57 10.51 -7.83
CA ALA A 131 3.12 10.10 -6.54
C ALA A 131 2.72 11.08 -5.44
N LYS A 132 2.80 12.39 -5.72
CA LYS A 132 2.42 13.40 -4.73
C LYS A 132 0.94 13.27 -4.34
N ILE A 133 0.10 12.97 -5.32
CA ILE A 133 -1.34 12.82 -5.07
C ILE A 133 -1.57 11.68 -4.08
N PHE A 134 -0.94 10.53 -4.32
CA PHE A 134 -1.09 9.38 -3.43
C PHE A 134 -0.46 9.63 -2.07
N LYS A 135 0.70 10.30 -2.04
CA LYS A 135 1.35 10.61 -0.77
C LYS A 135 0.46 11.48 0.10
N LYS A 136 -0.16 12.50 -0.50
CA LYS A 136 -1.05 13.39 0.24
C LYS A 136 -2.24 12.62 0.82
N ALA A 137 -2.82 11.73 0.02
CA ALA A 137 -3.94 10.92 0.49
C ALA A 137 -3.52 9.96 1.60
N ARG A 138 -2.36 9.29 1.41
CA ARG A 138 -1.83 8.39 2.42
C ARG A 138 -1.58 9.14 3.74
N ASP A 139 -1.04 10.35 3.65
CA ASP A 139 -0.75 11.14 4.83
C ASP A 139 -2.02 11.52 5.58
N LYS A 140 -3.12 11.76 4.88
CA LYS A 140 -4.39 12.03 5.54
C LYS A 140 -4.81 10.86 6.42
N VAL A 141 -4.65 9.64 5.91
CA VAL A 141 -4.96 8.45 6.69
C VAL A 141 -4.00 8.33 7.88
N ALA A 142 -2.72 8.48 7.62
CA ALA A 142 -1.70 8.30 8.66
C ALA A 142 -1.85 9.29 9.81
N LYS A 143 -2.43 10.45 9.53
CA LYS A 143 -2.61 11.49 10.55
C LYS A 143 -3.98 11.44 11.23
N ASP A 144 -4.88 10.60 10.74
CA ASP A 144 -6.21 10.49 11.32
C ASP A 144 -6.12 9.90 12.72
N PRO A 145 -6.55 10.64 13.76
CA PRO A 145 -6.44 10.12 15.13
C PRO A 145 -7.15 8.79 15.35
N VAL A 146 -8.26 8.56 14.66
CA VAL A 146 -8.98 7.29 14.79
C VAL A 146 -8.13 6.16 14.25
N TYR A 147 -7.54 6.37 13.06
CA TYR A 147 -6.65 5.36 12.49
C TYR A 147 -5.46 5.08 13.42
N ILE A 148 -4.83 6.14 13.91
CA ILE A 148 -3.66 6.01 14.79
C ILE A 148 -4.00 5.17 16.02
N GLU A 149 -5.13 5.45 16.65
CA GLU A 149 -5.52 4.74 17.87
C GLU A 149 -5.87 3.28 17.57
N MET A 150 -6.62 3.03 16.50
CA MET A 150 -6.99 1.67 16.13
C MET A 150 -5.77 0.86 15.71
N ARG A 151 -4.83 1.50 15.03
CA ARG A 151 -3.58 0.84 14.63
C ARG A 151 -2.77 0.43 15.85
N LYS A 152 -2.67 1.32 16.82
CA LYS A 152 -1.97 1.05 18.07
C LYS A 152 -2.57 -0.16 18.79
N ASP A 153 -3.91 -0.19 18.87
CA ASP A 153 -4.60 -1.32 19.50
C ASP A 153 -4.37 -2.61 18.72
N TRP A 154 -4.38 -2.53 17.39
CA TRP A 154 -4.15 -3.70 16.56
C TRP A 154 -2.75 -4.26 16.77
N ARG A 155 -1.75 -3.39 16.83
CA ARG A 155 -0.37 -3.81 17.09
C ARG A 155 -0.26 -4.54 18.42
N LYS A 156 -0.92 -4.02 19.44
CA LYS A 156 -0.91 -4.68 20.75
C LYS A 156 -1.50 -6.08 20.68
N ARG A 157 -2.58 -6.23 19.96
CA ARG A 157 -3.22 -7.55 19.82
C ARG A 157 -2.35 -8.50 19.00
N GLU A 158 -1.69 -8.00 17.96
CA GLU A 158 -0.76 -8.83 17.18
C GLU A 158 0.32 -9.39 18.09
N GLU A 159 0.93 -8.53 18.89
CA GLU A 159 2.03 -8.93 19.76
C GLU A 159 1.55 -9.88 20.85
N ALA A 160 0.40 -9.64 21.44
CA ALA A 160 -0.15 -10.50 22.46
C ALA A 160 -0.42 -11.90 21.88
N ASN A 161 -1.02 -11.96 20.71
CA ASN A 161 -1.31 -13.25 20.08
C ASN A 161 -0.05 -13.99 19.68
N PHE A 162 0.96 -13.25 19.20
CA PHE A 162 2.21 -13.87 18.77
C PHE A 162 3.00 -14.43 19.95
N TYR A 163 3.13 -13.64 21.02
CA TYR A 163 3.94 -14.03 22.18
C TYR A 163 3.15 -14.76 23.23
N GLY A 164 1.86 -14.70 23.20
CA GLY A 164 1.01 -15.30 24.23
C GLY A 164 1.03 -16.81 24.24
N TYR A 165 1.51 -17.44 23.17
CA TYR A 165 1.57 -18.90 23.07
C TYR A 165 2.97 -19.46 23.27
N MET A 166 3.90 -18.61 23.65
CA MET A 166 5.30 -19.05 23.84
C MET A 166 5.58 -19.54 25.24
#